data_ef265af50f3e506def514a4e14969106
#
_entry.id   ef265af50f3e506def514a4e14969106
#
_cell.length_a   1.000
_cell.length_b   1.000
_cell.length_c   1.000
_cell.angle_alpha   90.00
_cell.angle_beta   90.00
_cell.angle_gamma   90.00
#
_symmetry.space_group_name_H-M   'P 1'
#
loop_
_entity.id
_entity.type
_entity.pdbx_description
1 polymer ?
#
loop_
_entity_poly.entity_id
_entity_poly.type
_entity_poly.pdbx_seq_one_letter_code
_entity_poly.pdbx_strand_id
1 'polypeptide(L)'
;TAAAQGTVTQATSKSTGVTLNKPAGVITMNNASLATATNATFTLTNSFISANDTVILTLAGGQTTPGSYNVFANALAAGSVSITLRNISGGTLSEAVVINFAVIHCS
;
A
#
# COMPACT_ATOMS: atom_id res chain seq x y z
N THR A 1 -11.53 15.47 3.91
CA THR A 1 -10.95 16.58 4.68
C THR A 1 -9.53 16.25 5.11
N ALA A 2 -8.77 17.27 5.46
CA ALA A 2 -7.40 17.07 5.94
C ALA A 2 -7.36 16.22 7.22
N ALA A 3 -8.39 16.29 8.06
CA ALA A 3 -8.45 15.52 9.29
C ALA A 3 -8.64 14.02 9.04
N ALA A 4 -9.23 13.64 7.90
CA ALA A 4 -9.49 12.24 7.55
C ALA A 4 -8.35 11.63 6.74
N GLN A 5 -7.31 12.40 6.43
CA GLN A 5 -6.20 11.95 5.59
C GLN A 5 -4.89 12.00 6.36
N GLY A 6 -3.95 11.17 5.96
CA GLY A 6 -2.62 11.17 6.51
C GLY A 6 -1.64 10.60 5.52
N THR A 7 -0.37 10.61 5.90
CA THR A 7 0.70 10.06 5.10
C THR A 7 1.64 9.23 5.96
N VAL A 8 2.22 8.20 5.37
CA VAL A 8 3.26 7.41 6.02
C VAL A 8 4.28 7.00 4.97
N THR A 9 5.54 6.91 5.38
CA THR A 9 6.63 6.47 4.52
C THR A 9 7.15 5.15 5.04
N GLN A 10 7.25 4.16 4.16
CA GLN A 10 7.79 2.85 4.49
C GLN A 10 9.29 2.96 4.73
N ALA A 11 9.73 2.48 5.89
CA ALA A 11 11.15 2.47 6.24
C ALA A 11 11.79 1.17 5.74
N THR A 12 13.08 1.09 5.73
CA THR A 12 13.93 -0.11 5.61
C THR A 12 13.74 -0.90 4.32
N SER A 13 12.53 -1.39 3.99
CA SER A 13 12.31 -2.26 2.82
C SER A 13 10.87 -2.17 2.35
N LYS A 14 10.58 -2.79 1.20
CA LYS A 14 9.20 -2.85 0.67
C LYS A 14 8.30 -3.83 1.44
N SER A 15 8.86 -4.60 2.37
CA SER A 15 8.10 -5.52 3.21
C SER A 15 7.89 -4.99 4.63
N THR A 16 8.40 -3.82 4.93
CA THR A 16 8.29 -3.22 6.27
C THR A 16 6.86 -2.74 6.49
N GLY A 17 6.25 -3.16 7.60
CA GLY A 17 4.91 -2.72 7.96
C GLY A 17 4.84 -1.23 8.23
N VAL A 18 3.66 -0.65 8.02
CA VAL A 18 3.41 0.77 8.29
C VAL A 18 2.16 0.90 9.16
N THR A 19 2.09 1.99 9.90
CA THR A 19 0.94 2.30 10.75
C THR A 19 0.44 3.69 10.38
N LEU A 20 -0.84 3.77 10.03
CA LEU A 20 -1.48 5.05 9.74
C LEU A 20 -2.96 4.94 10.12
N ASN A 21 -3.32 5.53 11.25
CA ASN A 21 -4.67 5.41 11.83
C ASN A 21 -5.58 6.49 11.25
N LYS A 22 -5.94 6.33 9.98
CA LYS A 22 -6.80 7.25 9.24
C LYS A 22 -7.70 6.46 8.30
N PRO A 23 -8.93 6.95 8.03
CA PRO A 23 -9.81 6.27 7.08
C PRO A 23 -9.33 6.37 5.63
N ALA A 24 -8.42 7.29 5.33
CA ALA A 24 -7.83 7.43 4.01
C ALA A 24 -6.41 7.98 4.15
N GLY A 25 -5.55 7.70 3.19
CA GLY A 25 -4.21 8.22 3.27
C GLY A 25 -3.31 7.84 2.12
N VAL A 26 -2.05 8.22 2.27
CA VAL A 26 -1.01 8.02 1.27
C VAL A 26 0.14 7.25 1.90
N ILE A 27 0.53 6.16 1.26
CA ILE A 27 1.68 5.36 1.67
C ILE A 27 2.77 5.55 0.61
N THR A 28 3.93 6.08 1.01
CA THR A 28 5.11 6.12 0.14
C THR A 28 5.96 4.92 0.48
N MET A 29 6.09 3.98 -0.45
CA MET A 29 6.88 2.78 -0.24
C MET A 29 8.37 3.08 -0.28
N ASN A 30 9.14 2.21 0.35
CA ASN A 30 10.59 2.28 0.29
C ASN A 30 11.06 2.06 -1.15
N ASN A 31 12.17 2.68 -1.52
CA ASN A 31 12.73 2.56 -2.87
C ASN A 31 13.66 1.35 -3.06
N ALA A 32 13.56 0.37 -2.19
CA ALA A 32 14.31 -0.88 -2.34
C ALA A 32 13.94 -1.57 -3.65
N SER A 33 14.86 -2.34 -4.20
CA SER A 33 14.64 -3.02 -5.47
C SER A 33 13.59 -4.11 -5.35
N LEU A 34 12.78 -4.24 -6.40
CA LEU A 34 11.78 -5.28 -6.54
C LEU A 34 11.97 -5.93 -7.90
N ALA A 35 12.32 -7.21 -7.90
CA ALA A 35 12.59 -7.95 -9.14
C ALA A 35 11.30 -8.12 -9.94
N THR A 36 11.47 -8.34 -11.26
CA THR A 36 10.33 -8.63 -12.14
C THR A 36 9.58 -9.87 -11.67
N ALA A 37 8.27 -9.88 -11.88
CA ALA A 37 7.38 -11.00 -11.53
C ALA A 37 7.45 -11.38 -10.05
N THR A 38 7.75 -10.42 -9.17
CA THR A 38 7.94 -10.64 -7.74
C THR A 38 6.99 -9.74 -6.95
N ASN A 39 6.51 -10.25 -5.83
CA ASN A 39 5.64 -9.52 -4.92
C ASN A 39 6.42 -9.00 -3.72
N ALA A 40 6.02 -7.82 -3.23
CA ALA A 40 6.40 -7.33 -1.92
C ALA A 40 5.13 -7.12 -1.12
N THR A 41 5.05 -7.71 0.05
CA THR A 41 3.87 -7.64 0.90
C THR A 41 4.24 -7.00 2.23
N PHE A 42 3.42 -6.04 2.66
CA PHE A 42 3.58 -5.42 3.97
C PHE A 42 2.20 -5.27 4.62
N THR A 43 2.21 -5.06 5.92
CA THR A 43 0.97 -4.88 6.69
C THR A 43 0.75 -3.39 6.95
N LEU A 44 -0.44 -2.91 6.62
CA LEU A 44 -0.92 -1.60 7.07
C LEU A 44 -1.70 -1.82 8.36
N THR A 45 -1.21 -1.25 9.45
CA THR A 45 -1.93 -1.21 10.72
C THR A 45 -2.72 0.09 10.78
N ASN A 46 -4.03 -0.04 10.94
CA ASN A 46 -4.92 1.11 10.88
C ASN A 46 -6.15 0.83 11.75
N SER A 47 -6.32 1.61 12.80
CA SER A 47 -7.41 1.41 13.77
C SER A 47 -8.81 1.62 13.19
N PHE A 48 -8.92 2.22 12.01
CA PHE A 48 -10.20 2.43 11.34
C PHE A 48 -10.67 1.20 10.56
N ILE A 49 -9.82 0.17 10.40
CA ILE A 49 -10.15 -1.03 9.63
C ILE A 49 -10.86 -2.04 10.53
N SER A 50 -11.98 -2.58 10.06
CA SER A 50 -12.61 -3.74 10.67
C SER A 50 -12.68 -4.89 9.68
N ALA A 51 -12.95 -6.10 10.18
CA ALA A 51 -12.83 -7.32 9.38
C ALA A 51 -13.80 -7.38 8.19
N ASN A 52 -14.87 -6.60 8.24
CA ASN A 52 -15.90 -6.59 7.18
C ASN A 52 -15.77 -5.37 6.24
N ASP A 53 -14.71 -4.59 6.39
CA ASP A 53 -14.53 -3.39 5.57
C ASP A 53 -13.95 -3.72 4.21
N THR A 54 -14.02 -2.75 3.32
CA THR A 54 -13.33 -2.78 2.03
C THR A 54 -12.24 -1.74 2.05
N VAL A 55 -11.04 -2.13 1.62
CA VAL A 55 -9.92 -1.20 1.45
C VAL A 55 -9.64 -1.05 -0.03
N ILE A 56 -9.76 0.18 -0.53
CA ILE A 56 -9.49 0.50 -1.92
C ILE A 56 -8.07 1.02 -2.02
N LEU A 57 -7.31 0.49 -2.97
CA LEU A 57 -5.92 0.89 -3.22
C LEU A 57 -5.80 1.42 -4.65
N THR A 58 -5.04 2.49 -4.79
CA THR A 58 -4.74 3.10 -6.09
C THR A 58 -3.26 3.42 -6.14
N LEU A 59 -2.61 3.09 -7.26
CA LEU A 59 -1.24 3.54 -7.51
C LEU A 59 -1.28 5.03 -7.86
N ALA A 60 -0.71 5.85 -7.00
CA ALA A 60 -0.82 7.31 -7.11
C ALA A 60 0.40 7.95 -7.76
N GLY A 61 1.54 7.23 -7.79
CA GLY A 61 2.76 7.79 -8.37
C GLY A 61 3.98 6.99 -7.97
N GLY A 62 5.14 7.57 -8.21
CA GLY A 62 6.43 6.96 -7.88
C GLY A 62 6.98 6.00 -8.94
N GLN A 63 6.15 5.53 -9.87
CA GLN A 63 6.62 4.71 -10.99
C GLN A 63 6.97 5.60 -12.18
N THR A 64 8.05 5.25 -12.86
CA THR A 64 8.49 5.98 -14.06
C THR A 64 7.62 5.63 -15.26
N THR A 65 7.24 4.36 -15.38
CA THR A 65 6.46 3.86 -16.51
C THR A 65 5.10 3.37 -16.03
N PRO A 66 4.00 3.89 -16.58
CA PRO A 66 2.67 3.37 -16.23
C PRO A 66 2.55 1.89 -16.56
N GLY A 67 1.83 1.15 -15.73
CA GLY A 67 1.63 -0.28 -15.93
C GLY A 67 2.75 -1.16 -15.42
N SER A 68 3.72 -0.59 -14.69
CA SER A 68 4.83 -1.39 -14.14
C SER A 68 4.43 -2.24 -12.94
N TYR A 69 3.35 -1.89 -12.25
CA TYR A 69 2.97 -2.54 -11.00
C TYR A 69 1.48 -2.84 -10.94
N ASN A 70 1.15 -3.88 -10.16
CA ASN A 70 -0.19 -4.09 -9.62
C ASN A 70 -0.13 -4.00 -8.11
N VAL A 71 -1.22 -3.54 -7.49
CA VAL A 71 -1.34 -3.47 -6.04
C VAL A 71 -2.63 -4.16 -5.60
N PHE A 72 -2.55 -4.92 -4.50
CA PHE A 72 -3.66 -5.71 -3.98
C PHE A 72 -3.76 -5.54 -2.47
N ALA A 73 -4.99 -5.65 -1.96
CA ALA A 73 -5.23 -5.77 -0.52
C ALA A 73 -5.80 -7.15 -0.24
N ASN A 74 -5.33 -7.79 0.83
CA ASN A 74 -5.88 -9.08 1.27
C ASN A 74 -5.66 -9.25 2.77
N ALA A 75 -6.09 -10.39 3.31
CA ALA A 75 -5.94 -10.72 4.72
C ALA A 75 -6.48 -9.61 5.63
N LEU A 76 -7.66 -9.09 5.30
CA LEU A 76 -8.31 -8.04 6.07
C LEU A 76 -8.69 -8.57 7.44
N ALA A 77 -8.37 -7.81 8.49
CA ALA A 77 -8.69 -8.14 9.85
C ALA A 77 -8.99 -6.86 10.63
N ALA A 78 -9.49 -7.01 11.85
CA ALA A 78 -9.69 -5.84 12.69
C ALA A 78 -8.35 -5.15 12.95
N GLY A 79 -8.22 -3.93 12.48
CA GLY A 79 -7.04 -3.10 12.69
C GLY A 79 -5.90 -3.30 11.71
N SER A 80 -6.06 -4.16 10.69
CA SER A 80 -4.95 -4.36 9.75
C SER A 80 -5.41 -4.92 8.41
N VAL A 81 -4.56 -4.74 7.40
CA VAL A 81 -4.73 -5.32 6.07
C VAL A 81 -3.34 -5.55 5.48
N SER A 82 -3.18 -6.64 4.74
CA SER A 82 -1.94 -6.86 3.97
C SER A 82 -2.05 -6.20 2.62
N ILE A 83 -1.01 -5.49 2.22
CA ILE A 83 -0.91 -4.81 0.93
C ILE A 83 0.24 -5.44 0.17
N THR A 84 -0.03 -5.89 -1.05
CA THR A 84 0.95 -6.52 -1.93
C THR A 84 1.15 -5.66 -3.16
N LEU A 85 2.41 -5.32 -3.45
CA LEU A 85 2.83 -4.69 -4.69
C LEU A 85 3.56 -5.71 -5.53
N ARG A 86 3.12 -5.89 -6.77
CA ARG A 86 3.77 -6.81 -7.71
C ARG A 86 4.39 -6.02 -8.85
N ASN A 87 5.67 -6.30 -9.12
CA ASN A 87 6.36 -5.76 -10.28
C ASN A 87 6.02 -6.63 -11.50
N ILE A 88 5.24 -6.07 -12.42
CA ILE A 88 4.84 -6.78 -13.65
C ILE A 88 5.59 -6.26 -14.88
N SER A 89 6.63 -5.45 -14.67
CA SER A 89 7.49 -4.97 -15.74
C SER A 89 8.48 -6.06 -16.15
N GLY A 90 9.26 -5.79 -17.19
CA GLY A 90 10.26 -6.73 -17.67
C GLY A 90 11.60 -6.70 -16.95
N GLY A 91 11.74 -5.95 -15.87
CA GLY A 91 13.01 -5.82 -15.16
C GLY A 91 12.85 -5.40 -13.72
N THR A 92 13.96 -5.40 -12.99
CA THR A 92 14.01 -4.97 -11.61
C THR A 92 13.83 -3.46 -11.52
N LEU A 93 12.97 -3.02 -10.61
CA LEU A 93 12.71 -1.60 -10.36
C LEU A 93 13.01 -1.25 -8.91
N SER A 94 13.53 -0.04 -8.69
CA SER A 94 13.89 0.47 -7.35
C SER A 94 13.24 1.84 -7.17
N GLU A 95 11.92 1.83 -7.02
CA GLU A 95 11.12 3.04 -7.00
C GLU A 95 10.34 3.18 -5.71
N ALA A 96 10.22 4.42 -5.21
CA ALA A 96 9.38 4.74 -4.06
C ALA A 96 7.94 4.90 -4.54
N VAL A 97 7.26 3.78 -4.74
CA VAL A 97 5.90 3.77 -5.25
C VAL A 97 4.95 4.39 -4.23
N VAL A 98 4.04 5.21 -4.70
CA VAL A 98 3.07 5.90 -3.86
C VAL A 98 1.70 5.25 -4.05
N ILE A 99 1.10 4.84 -2.93
CA ILE A 99 -0.21 4.17 -2.92
C ILE A 99 -1.18 5.02 -2.11
N ASN A 100 -2.31 5.35 -2.70
CA ASN A 100 -3.43 5.93 -1.97
C ASN A 100 -4.36 4.82 -1.50
N PHE A 101 -4.89 4.96 -0.28
CA PHE A 101 -5.87 4.01 0.21
C PHE A 101 -7.08 4.72 0.80
N ALA A 102 -8.21 4.03 0.80
CA ALA A 102 -9.43 4.45 1.46
C ALA A 102 -10.11 3.24 2.08
N VAL A 103 -10.60 3.41 3.31
CA VAL A 103 -11.34 2.37 4.02
C VAL A 103 -12.83 2.67 3.90
N ILE A 104 -13.59 1.69 3.41
CA ILE A 104 -15.04 1.79 3.26
C ILE A 104 -15.69 0.79 4.21
N HIS A 105 -16.51 1.29 5.12
CA HIS A 105 -17.21 0.45 6.07
C HIS A 105 -18.42 -0.20 5.40
N CYS A 106 -18.46 -1.54 5.48
CA CYS A 106 -19.47 -2.36 4.82
C CYS A 106 -20.45 -3.03 5.78
N SER A 107 -20.33 -2.77 7.05
CA SER A 107 -21.19 -3.40 8.05
C SER A 107 -22.41 -2.56 8.41
#